data_6a7ac581cb338dc79b75c6f5df28baa0
#
_entry.id   6a7ac581cb338dc79b75c6f5df28baa0
#
_cell.length_a   1.000
_cell.length_b   1.000
_cell.length_c   1.000
_cell.angle_alpha   90.00
_cell.angle_beta   90.00
_cell.angle_gamma   90.00
#
_symmetry.space_group_name_H-M   'P 1'
#
loop_
_entity.id
_entity.type
_entity.pdbx_description
1 polymer ?
#
loop_
_entity_poly.entity_id
_entity_poly.type
_entity_poly.pdbx_seq_one_letter_code
_entity_poly.pdbx_strand_id
1 'polypeptide(L)'
;MRNWTKFLAGLVAGGFVLSATAALADEIRVGITMRMVSENGQKYGQMVMDEIGLINEAGGINGHQIKATLMNDECKSDKGVANANKLIFQEKVHLLIGSTCSSVSLPIVDVTAKAQVPQIIPHSTNAQITQKGSAWVFRVPVSGRFYAGVNAKYVGENIGKKIAYICAADAASQNDCDAMQAQMKSQHGTDPAYVAQVQEKEVDFRTHMQKIKSAGVDGIMVAALAETMARALVQSYEAGIGPDVRRIGSSSASNAPVPKIAGDAVKGVFYAAAYSDADTRPVARLFNEMVRKRYGIHAPDHDFSQAYDLIRIVEIALNNAKVSLTSSSLKADRAAIRDAIAGIRNYQGLASGPISFCSDPSPVCRD
;
A
#
# COMPACT_ATOMS: atom_id res chain seq x y z
N MET A 1 -66.71 -56.37 -42.00
CA MET A 1 -67.23 -56.48 -40.60
C MET A 1 -66.23 -55.80 -39.66
N ARG A 2 -66.74 -54.84 -39.08
CA ARG A 2 -66.48 -54.14 -37.78
C ARG A 2 -65.32 -53.22 -37.63
N ASN A 3 -65.69 -51.89 -37.72
CA ASN A 3 -64.96 -50.68 -37.28
C ASN A 3 -64.53 -50.76 -35.83
N TRP A 4 -63.31 -50.23 -35.57
CA TRP A 4 -62.98 -49.69 -34.24
C TRP A 4 -62.12 -48.44 -34.39
N THR A 5 -62.77 -47.33 -34.23
CA THR A 5 -62.21 -45.98 -34.00
C THR A 5 -61.65 -45.92 -32.57
N LYS A 6 -60.38 -45.56 -32.44
CA LYS A 6 -59.79 -45.19 -31.14
C LYS A 6 -59.48 -43.73 -31.14
N PHE A 7 -60.15 -43.00 -30.27
CA PHE A 7 -59.83 -41.64 -29.85
C PHE A 7 -58.49 -41.61 -29.17
N LEU A 8 -57.56 -40.75 -29.66
CA LEU A 8 -56.33 -40.34 -28.96
C LEU A 8 -56.60 -38.95 -28.41
N ALA A 9 -56.77 -38.85 -27.07
CA ALA A 9 -56.78 -37.60 -26.36
C ALA A 9 -55.34 -37.15 -26.19
N GLY A 10 -54.99 -36.05 -26.86
CA GLY A 10 -53.69 -35.41 -26.69
C GLY A 10 -53.63 -34.60 -25.40
N LEU A 11 -52.80 -34.99 -24.46
CA LEU A 11 -52.40 -34.21 -23.31
C LEU A 11 -51.29 -33.22 -23.78
N VAL A 12 -51.62 -31.94 -23.91
CA VAL A 12 -50.67 -30.86 -24.06
C VAL A 12 -50.16 -30.54 -22.63
N ALA A 13 -49.02 -31.12 -22.29
CA ALA A 13 -48.26 -30.68 -21.11
C ALA A 13 -47.58 -29.37 -21.42
N GLY A 14 -48.19 -28.25 -21.03
CA GLY A 14 -47.57 -26.93 -21.07
C GLY A 14 -46.40 -26.88 -20.08
N GLY A 15 -45.18 -27.12 -20.56
CA GLY A 15 -43.97 -26.89 -19.80
C GLY A 15 -43.78 -25.37 -19.62
N PHE A 16 -44.08 -24.86 -18.42
CA PHE A 16 -43.61 -23.55 -17.99
C PHE A 16 -42.10 -23.65 -17.83
N VAL A 17 -41.36 -23.23 -18.86
CA VAL A 17 -39.92 -22.90 -18.71
C VAL A 17 -39.86 -21.62 -17.90
N LEU A 18 -39.70 -21.77 -16.58
CA LEU A 18 -39.21 -20.64 -15.78
C LEU A 18 -37.82 -20.28 -16.28
N SER A 19 -37.77 -19.35 -17.20
CA SER A 19 -36.53 -18.59 -17.52
C SER A 19 -36.23 -17.82 -16.24
N ALA A 20 -35.42 -18.42 -15.35
CA ALA A 20 -34.71 -17.65 -14.34
C ALA A 20 -33.82 -16.68 -15.09
N THR A 21 -34.32 -15.47 -15.33
CA THR A 21 -33.44 -14.32 -15.59
C THR A 21 -32.60 -14.22 -14.35
N ALA A 22 -31.37 -14.75 -14.42
CA ALA A 22 -30.34 -14.37 -13.48
C ALA A 22 -30.26 -12.85 -13.56
N ALA A 23 -30.90 -12.16 -12.63
CA ALA A 23 -30.63 -10.74 -12.41
C ALA A 23 -29.11 -10.68 -12.28
N LEU A 24 -28.43 -10.01 -13.20
CA LEU A 24 -27.01 -9.71 -13.06
C LEU A 24 -26.90 -9.03 -11.70
N ALA A 25 -26.37 -9.77 -10.74
CA ALA A 25 -26.15 -9.24 -9.42
C ALA A 25 -25.30 -7.98 -9.60
N ASP A 26 -25.81 -6.83 -9.12
CA ASP A 26 -25.10 -5.57 -9.29
C ASP A 26 -23.73 -5.73 -8.64
N GLU A 27 -22.65 -5.40 -9.40
CA GLU A 27 -21.27 -5.64 -9.00
C GLU A 27 -20.77 -4.51 -8.11
N ILE A 28 -19.98 -4.83 -7.09
CA ILE A 28 -19.21 -3.85 -6.33
C ILE A 28 -17.95 -3.51 -7.16
N ARG A 29 -17.90 -2.34 -7.75
CA ARG A 29 -16.78 -1.92 -8.59
C ARG A 29 -15.67 -1.31 -7.74
N VAL A 30 -14.46 -1.90 -7.80
CA VAL A 30 -13.27 -1.46 -7.09
C VAL A 30 -12.21 -1.05 -8.13
N GLY A 31 -11.81 0.21 -8.10
CA GLY A 31 -10.70 0.71 -8.91
C GLY A 31 -9.39 0.59 -8.16
N ILE A 32 -8.34 0.20 -8.84
CA ILE A 32 -7.02 0.01 -8.26
C ILE A 32 -5.99 0.70 -9.17
N THR A 33 -5.17 1.59 -8.59
CA THR A 33 -4.00 2.16 -9.28
C THR A 33 -2.77 1.99 -8.42
N MET A 34 -1.70 1.43 -8.99
CA MET A 34 -0.47 1.17 -8.25
C MET A 34 0.74 1.01 -9.18
N ARG A 35 1.95 1.09 -8.61
CA ARG A 35 3.20 0.90 -9.35
C ARG A 35 3.41 -0.58 -9.67
N MET A 36 3.50 -0.94 -10.96
CA MET A 36 3.75 -2.30 -11.44
C MET A 36 4.91 -2.37 -12.46
N VAL A 37 5.95 -1.57 -12.25
CA VAL A 37 7.10 -1.49 -13.18
C VAL A 37 8.22 -2.47 -12.86
N SER A 38 8.19 -3.10 -11.69
CA SER A 38 9.14 -4.13 -11.26
C SER A 38 8.45 -5.48 -11.12
N GLU A 39 9.21 -6.57 -11.11
CA GLU A 39 8.70 -7.91 -10.84
C GLU A 39 7.92 -7.96 -9.50
N ASN A 40 8.47 -7.38 -8.44
CA ASN A 40 7.80 -7.30 -7.14
C ASN A 40 6.49 -6.51 -7.22
N GLY A 41 6.47 -5.37 -7.93
CA GLY A 41 5.26 -4.59 -8.11
C GLY A 41 4.17 -5.34 -8.89
N GLN A 42 4.56 -6.14 -9.89
CA GLN A 42 3.64 -7.01 -10.62
C GLN A 42 3.07 -8.12 -9.72
N LYS A 43 3.92 -8.80 -8.93
CA LYS A 43 3.49 -9.82 -7.97
C LYS A 43 2.60 -9.24 -6.87
N TYR A 44 2.89 -8.03 -6.42
CA TYR A 44 2.04 -7.30 -5.48
C TYR A 44 0.64 -7.05 -6.07
N GLY A 45 0.56 -6.51 -7.29
CA GLY A 45 -0.71 -6.32 -8.00
C GLY A 45 -1.46 -7.63 -8.22
N GLN A 46 -0.73 -8.70 -8.59
CA GLN A 46 -1.31 -10.04 -8.74
C GLN A 46 -1.91 -10.53 -7.43
N MET A 47 -1.20 -10.40 -6.30
CA MET A 47 -1.72 -10.81 -4.99
C MET A 47 -3.01 -10.07 -4.63
N VAL A 48 -3.09 -8.76 -4.87
CA VAL A 48 -4.32 -7.99 -4.62
C VAL A 48 -5.48 -8.53 -5.45
N MET A 49 -5.26 -8.84 -6.72
CA MET A 49 -6.30 -9.39 -7.61
C MET A 49 -6.70 -10.82 -7.23
N ASP A 50 -5.73 -11.66 -6.86
CA ASP A 50 -5.99 -13.05 -6.44
C ASP A 50 -6.82 -13.10 -5.15
N GLU A 51 -6.50 -12.24 -4.16
CA GLU A 51 -7.27 -12.18 -2.91
C GLU A 51 -8.72 -11.68 -3.16
N ILE A 52 -8.93 -10.76 -4.10
CA ILE A 52 -10.28 -10.37 -4.55
C ILE A 52 -10.97 -11.54 -5.24
N GLY A 53 -10.25 -12.30 -6.07
CA GLY A 53 -10.75 -13.53 -6.70
C GLY A 53 -11.24 -14.55 -5.68
N LEU A 54 -10.48 -14.79 -4.61
CA LEU A 54 -10.87 -15.69 -3.54
C LEU A 54 -12.14 -15.24 -2.80
N ILE A 55 -12.31 -13.95 -2.57
CA ILE A 55 -13.57 -13.41 -2.02
C ILE A 55 -14.73 -13.72 -2.95
N ASN A 56 -14.55 -13.54 -4.25
CA ASN A 56 -15.58 -13.83 -5.25
C ASN A 56 -15.92 -15.33 -5.33
N GLU A 57 -14.91 -16.20 -5.29
CA GLU A 57 -15.08 -17.67 -5.26
C GLU A 57 -15.84 -18.13 -4.00
N ALA A 58 -15.63 -17.43 -2.88
CA ALA A 58 -16.35 -17.68 -1.63
C ALA A 58 -17.81 -17.16 -1.62
N GLY A 59 -18.30 -16.61 -2.73
CA GLY A 59 -19.68 -16.09 -2.87
C GLY A 59 -19.76 -14.57 -2.90
N GLY A 60 -18.66 -13.87 -2.89
CA GLY A 60 -18.58 -12.40 -2.93
C GLY A 60 -18.95 -11.73 -1.61
N ILE A 61 -19.27 -10.48 -1.66
CA ILE A 61 -19.67 -9.64 -0.52
C ILE A 61 -21.21 -9.59 -0.45
N ASN A 62 -21.78 -10.19 0.57
CA ASN A 62 -23.25 -10.25 0.73
C ASN A 62 -23.97 -10.77 -0.53
N GLY A 63 -23.34 -11.70 -1.28
CA GLY A 63 -23.85 -12.25 -2.53
C GLY A 63 -23.52 -11.45 -3.79
N HIS A 64 -22.81 -10.33 -3.68
CA HIS A 64 -22.37 -9.51 -4.80
C HIS A 64 -20.89 -9.74 -5.13
N GLN A 65 -20.62 -9.88 -6.43
CA GLN A 65 -19.24 -10.04 -6.90
C GLN A 65 -18.49 -8.70 -6.87
N ILE A 66 -17.19 -8.73 -6.57
CA ILE A 66 -16.30 -7.58 -6.71
C ILE A 66 -15.73 -7.57 -8.13
N LYS A 67 -16.01 -6.51 -8.87
CA LYS A 67 -15.36 -6.24 -10.14
C LYS A 67 -14.20 -5.28 -9.93
N ALA A 68 -12.99 -5.81 -9.92
CA ALA A 68 -11.77 -5.03 -9.76
C ALA A 68 -11.17 -4.62 -11.11
N THR A 69 -10.78 -3.36 -11.25
CA THR A 69 -10.03 -2.83 -12.39
C THR A 69 -8.67 -2.34 -11.91
N LEU A 70 -7.60 -3.04 -12.29
CA LEU A 70 -6.21 -2.72 -11.91
C LEU A 70 -5.50 -1.96 -13.04
N MET A 71 -4.90 -0.82 -12.70
CA MET A 71 -4.16 0.04 -13.62
C MET A 71 -2.76 0.36 -13.07
N ASN A 72 -1.74 0.33 -13.94
CA ASN A 72 -0.37 0.72 -13.61
C ASN A 72 -0.19 2.24 -13.70
N ASP A 73 0.20 2.90 -12.61
CA ASP A 73 0.54 4.32 -12.58
C ASP A 73 2.04 4.60 -12.81
N GLU A 74 2.88 3.56 -12.84
CA GLU A 74 4.33 3.67 -13.02
C GLU A 74 5.02 4.59 -12.01
N CYS A 75 4.36 4.87 -10.87
CA CYS A 75 4.79 5.90 -9.90
C CYS A 75 4.85 7.32 -10.50
N LYS A 76 4.05 7.59 -11.54
CA LYS A 76 3.95 8.90 -12.21
C LYS A 76 2.64 9.57 -11.85
N SER A 77 2.70 10.78 -11.30
CA SER A 77 1.53 11.54 -10.83
C SER A 77 0.48 11.76 -11.90
N ASP A 78 0.90 12.12 -13.12
CA ASP A 78 0.02 12.34 -14.26
C ASP A 78 -0.76 11.07 -14.65
N LYS A 79 -0.07 9.92 -14.70
CA LYS A 79 -0.70 8.62 -14.97
C LYS A 79 -1.66 8.21 -13.86
N GLY A 80 -1.26 8.38 -12.60
CA GLY A 80 -2.10 8.05 -11.46
C GLY A 80 -3.38 8.89 -11.42
N VAL A 81 -3.30 10.19 -11.67
CA VAL A 81 -4.45 11.09 -11.77
C VAL A 81 -5.34 10.70 -12.96
N ALA A 82 -4.76 10.36 -14.12
CA ALA A 82 -5.52 9.89 -15.28
C ALA A 82 -6.25 8.56 -14.97
N ASN A 83 -5.57 7.61 -14.31
CA ASN A 83 -6.18 6.36 -13.86
C ASN A 83 -7.34 6.61 -12.90
N ALA A 84 -7.14 7.46 -11.88
CA ALA A 84 -8.18 7.79 -10.91
C ALA A 84 -9.41 8.43 -11.59
N ASN A 85 -9.20 9.38 -12.51
CA ASN A 85 -10.29 9.98 -13.26
C ASN A 85 -11.05 8.94 -14.10
N LYS A 86 -10.35 8.04 -14.81
CA LYS A 86 -10.98 6.97 -15.57
C LYS A 86 -11.80 6.05 -14.66
N LEU A 87 -11.21 5.55 -13.59
CA LEU A 87 -11.87 4.65 -12.64
C LEU A 87 -13.10 5.29 -11.99
N ILE A 88 -13.02 6.58 -11.61
CA ILE A 88 -14.09 7.30 -10.92
C ILE A 88 -15.23 7.69 -11.83
N PHE A 89 -14.92 8.28 -13.01
CA PHE A 89 -15.93 8.91 -13.84
C PHE A 89 -16.40 8.03 -15.01
N GLN A 90 -15.55 7.14 -15.53
CA GLN A 90 -15.93 6.23 -16.62
C GLN A 90 -16.39 4.86 -16.07
N GLU A 91 -15.56 4.21 -15.22
CA GLU A 91 -15.88 2.90 -14.60
C GLU A 91 -16.85 3.01 -13.42
N LYS A 92 -17.07 4.24 -12.89
CA LYS A 92 -17.98 4.52 -11.78
C LYS A 92 -17.72 3.63 -10.56
N VAL A 93 -16.47 3.50 -10.16
CA VAL A 93 -16.08 2.66 -9.01
C VAL A 93 -16.70 3.14 -7.72
N HIS A 94 -17.00 2.21 -6.81
CA HIS A 94 -17.51 2.46 -5.47
C HIS A 94 -16.39 2.80 -4.48
N LEU A 95 -15.20 2.21 -4.69
CA LEU A 95 -14.00 2.35 -3.87
C LEU A 95 -12.78 2.47 -4.78
N LEU A 96 -11.81 3.32 -4.40
CA LEU A 96 -10.50 3.41 -5.03
C LEU A 96 -9.42 2.91 -4.08
N ILE A 97 -8.59 1.99 -4.54
CA ILE A 97 -7.35 1.55 -3.87
C ILE A 97 -6.17 2.20 -4.61
N GLY A 98 -5.33 2.91 -3.86
CA GLY A 98 -4.13 3.47 -4.48
C GLY A 98 -3.72 4.87 -4.00
N SER A 99 -2.53 5.20 -4.31
CA SER A 99 -1.44 4.48 -5.00
C SER A 99 -0.45 3.89 -3.98
N THR A 100 0.49 3.05 -4.47
CA THR A 100 1.63 2.61 -3.66
C THR A 100 2.73 3.69 -3.56
N CYS A 101 2.71 4.70 -4.43
CA CYS A 101 3.65 5.81 -4.44
C CYS A 101 3.06 7.08 -3.84
N SER A 102 3.72 7.71 -2.89
CA SER A 102 3.25 8.94 -2.24
C SER A 102 3.09 10.11 -3.21
N SER A 103 4.00 10.25 -4.18
CA SER A 103 3.92 11.28 -5.23
C SER A 103 2.66 11.16 -6.12
N VAL A 104 2.13 9.95 -6.24
CA VAL A 104 0.90 9.65 -6.97
C VAL A 104 -0.33 9.76 -6.07
N SER A 105 -0.26 9.26 -4.83
CA SER A 105 -1.38 9.31 -3.89
C SER A 105 -1.79 10.73 -3.53
N LEU A 106 -0.83 11.65 -3.34
CA LEU A 106 -1.09 13.03 -2.94
C LEU A 106 -2.04 13.80 -3.86
N PRO A 107 -1.84 13.84 -5.19
CA PRO A 107 -2.80 14.49 -6.08
C PRO A 107 -4.12 13.70 -6.25
N ILE A 108 -4.10 12.38 -6.12
CA ILE A 108 -5.34 11.57 -6.19
C ILE A 108 -6.27 11.88 -5.01
N VAL A 109 -5.76 12.19 -3.82
CA VAL A 109 -6.57 12.61 -2.65
C VAL A 109 -7.52 13.74 -3.01
N ASP A 110 -7.07 14.73 -3.77
CA ASP A 110 -7.89 15.87 -4.15
C ASP A 110 -9.01 15.46 -5.13
N VAL A 111 -8.71 14.52 -6.04
CA VAL A 111 -9.68 13.96 -7.00
C VAL A 111 -10.76 13.16 -6.27
N THR A 112 -10.37 12.25 -5.38
CA THR A 112 -11.30 11.37 -4.65
C THR A 112 -12.15 12.14 -3.65
N ALA A 113 -11.57 13.13 -2.96
CA ALA A 113 -12.29 14.01 -2.04
C ALA A 113 -13.38 14.81 -2.77
N LYS A 114 -13.04 15.42 -3.91
CA LYS A 114 -14.00 16.18 -4.74
C LYS A 114 -15.09 15.28 -5.34
N ALA A 115 -14.73 14.09 -5.77
CA ALA A 115 -15.67 13.12 -6.36
C ALA A 115 -16.47 12.32 -5.32
N GLN A 116 -16.18 12.51 -4.03
CA GLN A 116 -16.78 11.74 -2.93
C GLN A 116 -16.66 10.23 -3.13
N VAL A 117 -15.43 9.76 -3.39
CA VAL A 117 -15.07 8.34 -3.53
C VAL A 117 -14.15 7.96 -2.38
N PRO A 118 -14.48 6.93 -1.58
CA PRO A 118 -13.56 6.45 -0.56
C PRO A 118 -12.28 5.94 -1.24
N GLN A 119 -11.13 6.38 -0.71
CA GLN A 119 -9.79 5.97 -1.15
C GLN A 119 -9.08 5.27 0.00
N ILE A 120 -8.59 4.06 -0.22
CA ILE A 120 -7.71 3.37 0.71
C ILE A 120 -6.29 3.35 0.15
N ILE A 121 -5.36 3.86 0.93
CA ILE A 121 -3.94 3.91 0.60
C ILE A 121 -3.27 2.60 1.02
N PRO A 122 -2.72 1.84 0.06
CA PRO A 122 -2.15 0.52 0.35
C PRO A 122 -0.75 0.58 0.96
N HIS A 123 0.08 1.56 0.57
CA HIS A 123 1.49 1.58 0.95
C HIS A 123 2.09 2.99 1.16
N SER A 124 1.57 4.03 0.54
CA SER A 124 2.16 5.38 0.62
C SER A 124 2.25 5.92 2.05
N THR A 125 3.44 6.34 2.48
CA THR A 125 3.76 6.73 3.86
C THR A 125 3.79 8.24 4.10
N ASN A 126 3.73 9.09 3.06
CA ASN A 126 3.77 10.55 3.25
C ASN A 126 2.62 11.03 4.15
N ALA A 127 2.96 11.73 5.23
CA ALA A 127 2.00 12.18 6.23
C ALA A 127 0.91 13.10 5.64
N GLN A 128 1.23 13.93 4.65
CA GLN A 128 0.29 14.87 4.05
C GLN A 128 -0.93 14.19 3.40
N ILE A 129 -0.83 12.90 3.04
CA ILE A 129 -1.95 12.15 2.43
C ILE A 129 -3.18 12.18 3.33
N THR A 130 -2.99 12.01 4.64
CA THR A 130 -4.09 12.03 5.63
C THR A 130 -4.22 13.38 6.32
N GLN A 131 -3.15 14.15 6.46
CA GLN A 131 -3.15 15.48 7.08
C GLN A 131 -3.91 16.55 6.29
N LYS A 132 -4.18 16.35 4.99
CA LYS A 132 -5.12 17.18 4.23
C LYS A 132 -6.54 17.17 4.79
N GLY A 133 -6.86 16.25 5.70
CA GLY A 133 -8.13 16.21 6.42
C GLY A 133 -9.33 15.76 5.59
N SER A 134 -9.13 15.00 4.51
CA SER A 134 -10.24 14.46 3.72
C SER A 134 -10.97 13.33 4.44
N ALA A 135 -12.28 13.44 4.61
CA ALA A 135 -13.12 12.36 5.15
C ALA A 135 -13.20 11.12 4.25
N TRP A 136 -12.66 11.19 3.04
CA TRP A 136 -12.74 10.15 2.02
C TRP A 136 -11.46 9.34 1.86
N VAL A 137 -10.41 9.64 2.64
CA VAL A 137 -9.09 9.01 2.51
C VAL A 137 -8.71 8.27 3.78
N PHE A 138 -8.30 7.03 3.63
CA PHE A 138 -7.88 6.12 4.70
C PHE A 138 -6.53 5.51 4.32
N ARG A 139 -5.70 5.19 5.30
CA ARG A 139 -4.37 4.62 5.07
C ARG A 139 -4.16 3.37 5.92
N VAL A 140 -3.74 2.27 5.29
CA VAL A 140 -3.40 1.01 5.97
C VAL A 140 -2.04 1.09 6.65
N PRO A 141 -0.95 1.52 5.98
CA PRO A 141 0.35 1.66 6.63
C PRO A 141 0.35 2.83 7.62
N VAL A 142 1.22 2.76 8.63
CA VAL A 142 1.53 3.94 9.46
C VAL A 142 2.23 5.00 8.61
N SER A 143 2.16 6.26 9.04
CA SER A 143 2.88 7.32 8.32
C SER A 143 4.39 7.23 8.52
N GLY A 144 5.16 7.81 7.60
CA GLY A 144 6.62 7.88 7.68
C GLY A 144 7.13 8.51 8.97
N ARG A 145 6.32 9.36 9.61
CA ARG A 145 6.65 9.96 10.92
C ARG A 145 6.82 8.93 12.04
N PHE A 146 6.02 7.86 12.04
CA PHE A 146 6.15 6.79 13.05
C PHE A 146 7.42 5.98 12.82
N TYR A 147 7.73 5.62 11.57
CA TYR A 147 9.00 4.97 11.25
C TYR A 147 10.21 5.84 11.63
N ALA A 148 10.14 7.14 11.33
CA ALA A 148 11.16 8.10 11.70
C ALA A 148 11.33 8.21 13.22
N GLY A 149 10.23 8.20 13.98
CA GLY A 149 10.27 8.24 15.45
C GLY A 149 10.98 7.03 16.05
N VAL A 150 10.69 5.82 15.55
CA VAL A 150 11.35 4.56 15.97
C VAL A 150 12.82 4.57 15.57
N ASN A 151 13.13 4.95 14.34
CA ASN A 151 14.51 5.06 13.85
C ASN A 151 15.31 6.07 14.68
N ALA A 152 14.78 7.27 14.92
CA ALA A 152 15.48 8.32 15.65
C ALA A 152 15.80 7.91 17.10
N LYS A 153 14.84 7.27 17.78
CA LYS A 153 15.06 6.76 19.12
C LYS A 153 16.23 5.75 19.15
N TYR A 154 16.16 4.74 18.30
CA TYR A 154 17.20 3.71 18.27
C TYR A 154 18.57 4.30 17.87
N VAL A 155 18.61 5.16 16.87
CA VAL A 155 19.83 5.79 16.35
C VAL A 155 20.49 6.63 17.44
N GLY A 156 19.74 7.50 18.11
CA GLY A 156 20.30 8.38 19.15
C GLY A 156 20.76 7.64 20.41
N GLU A 157 20.13 6.50 20.72
CA GLU A 157 20.47 5.68 21.89
C GLU A 157 21.60 4.67 21.62
N ASN A 158 21.74 4.15 20.39
CA ASN A 158 22.60 2.99 20.10
C ASN A 158 23.66 3.22 19.01
N ILE A 159 23.52 4.26 18.19
CA ILE A 159 24.44 4.54 17.07
C ILE A 159 25.23 5.80 17.36
N GLY A 160 24.53 6.92 17.52
CA GLY A 160 25.15 8.24 17.75
C GLY A 160 24.26 9.36 17.31
N LYS A 161 24.76 10.58 17.42
CA LYS A 161 23.98 11.80 17.21
C LYS A 161 24.42 12.60 15.98
N LYS A 162 25.57 12.27 15.42
CA LYS A 162 26.13 12.96 14.26
C LYS A 162 25.77 12.22 12.98
N ILE A 163 24.59 12.54 12.43
CA ILE A 163 23.99 11.79 11.31
C ILE A 163 24.07 12.62 10.03
N ALA A 164 24.52 11.97 8.95
CA ALA A 164 24.37 12.47 7.58
C ALA A 164 23.09 11.93 6.95
N TYR A 165 22.52 12.69 6.04
CA TYR A 165 21.28 12.34 5.35
C TYR A 165 21.50 12.39 3.84
N ILE A 166 20.97 11.37 3.13
CA ILE A 166 20.80 11.35 1.68
C ILE A 166 19.29 11.27 1.44
N CYS A 167 18.73 12.31 0.85
CA CYS A 167 17.31 12.54 0.69
C CYS A 167 16.95 12.60 -0.79
N ALA A 168 16.29 11.57 -1.32
CA ALA A 168 15.82 11.57 -2.70
C ALA A 168 14.59 12.47 -2.87
N ALA A 169 14.42 13.03 -4.05
CA ALA A 169 13.42 14.08 -4.33
C ALA A 169 11.99 13.54 -4.54
N ASP A 170 11.73 12.24 -4.36
CA ASP A 170 10.35 11.73 -4.35
C ASP A 170 9.63 12.06 -3.03
N ALA A 171 8.30 12.12 -3.09
CA ALA A 171 7.49 12.61 -1.98
C ALA A 171 7.55 11.71 -0.72
N ALA A 172 7.81 10.41 -0.85
CA ALA A 172 7.97 9.51 0.29
C ALA A 172 9.32 9.74 0.96
N SER A 173 10.40 9.72 0.17
CA SER A 173 11.77 9.86 0.63
C SER A 173 12.01 11.23 1.29
N GLN A 174 11.48 12.30 0.68
CA GLN A 174 11.57 13.63 1.27
C GLN A 174 10.86 13.70 2.62
N ASN A 175 9.63 13.16 2.71
CA ASN A 175 8.89 13.07 3.97
C ASN A 175 9.66 12.27 5.05
N ASP A 176 10.25 11.13 4.68
CA ASP A 176 10.99 10.29 5.63
C ASP A 176 12.26 10.99 6.12
N CYS A 177 12.94 11.71 5.21
CA CYS A 177 14.12 12.49 5.54
C CYS A 177 13.81 13.64 6.51
N ASP A 178 12.79 14.44 6.19
CA ASP A 178 12.37 15.58 7.00
C ASP A 178 11.87 15.11 8.37
N ALA A 179 11.08 14.01 8.39
CA ALA A 179 10.58 13.43 9.63
C ALA A 179 11.71 12.91 10.50
N MET A 180 12.72 12.23 9.94
CA MET A 180 13.87 11.73 10.70
C MET A 180 14.69 12.86 11.30
N GLN A 181 14.97 13.93 10.53
CA GLN A 181 15.68 15.12 11.02
C GLN A 181 14.88 15.77 12.17
N ALA A 182 13.58 15.96 12.00
CA ALA A 182 12.71 16.54 13.02
C ALA A 182 12.68 15.69 14.31
N GLN A 183 12.63 14.36 14.19
CA GLN A 183 12.66 13.44 15.32
C GLN A 183 14.02 13.43 16.04
N MET A 184 15.13 13.44 15.32
CA MET A 184 16.47 13.57 15.91
C MET A 184 16.63 14.90 16.65
N LYS A 185 16.12 16.00 16.09
CA LYS A 185 16.11 17.30 16.77
C LYS A 185 15.25 17.29 18.02
N SER A 186 14.04 16.73 17.95
CA SER A 186 13.09 16.71 19.06
C SER A 186 13.55 15.78 20.21
N GLN A 187 14.04 14.58 19.88
CA GLN A 187 14.39 13.56 20.88
C GLN A 187 15.81 13.72 21.45
N HIS A 188 16.74 14.24 20.64
CA HIS A 188 18.16 14.23 20.97
C HIS A 188 18.84 15.62 20.86
N GLY A 189 18.13 16.67 20.41
CA GLY A 189 18.63 18.03 20.29
C GLY A 189 19.65 18.23 19.17
N THR A 190 19.73 17.31 18.18
CA THR A 190 20.80 17.32 17.17
C THR A 190 20.30 17.79 15.82
N ASP A 191 21.13 18.55 15.15
CA ASP A 191 20.96 18.95 13.75
C ASP A 191 21.74 18.00 12.81
N PRO A 192 21.38 17.92 11.52
CA PRO A 192 22.10 17.11 10.56
C PRO A 192 23.59 17.52 10.44
N ALA A 193 24.49 16.54 10.44
CA ALA A 193 25.91 16.79 10.16
C ALA A 193 26.16 17.09 8.68
N TYR A 194 25.35 16.52 7.81
CA TYR A 194 25.36 16.76 6.37
C TYR A 194 24.00 16.35 5.78
N VAL A 195 23.53 17.09 4.78
CA VAL A 195 22.32 16.73 4.01
C VAL A 195 22.63 16.79 2.53
N ALA A 196 22.43 15.69 1.83
CA ALA A 196 22.47 15.59 0.39
C ALA A 196 21.04 15.52 -0.15
N GLN A 197 20.62 16.51 -0.91
CA GLN A 197 19.41 16.43 -1.73
C GLN A 197 19.81 15.83 -3.07
N VAL A 198 19.21 14.69 -3.44
CA VAL A 198 19.55 13.96 -4.67
C VAL A 198 18.30 13.73 -5.54
N GLN A 199 18.51 13.43 -6.81
CA GLN A 199 17.40 13.11 -7.71
C GLN A 199 16.72 11.79 -7.29
N GLU A 200 15.43 11.64 -7.62
CA GLU A 200 14.67 10.40 -7.33
C GLU A 200 15.38 9.13 -7.84
N LYS A 201 16.03 9.23 -9.00
CA LYS A 201 16.77 8.12 -9.64
C LYS A 201 18.26 8.38 -9.71
N GLU A 202 18.82 8.97 -8.65
CA GLU A 202 20.25 9.26 -8.57
C GLU A 202 21.08 7.98 -8.74
N VAL A 203 22.18 8.10 -9.45
CA VAL A 203 23.08 6.98 -9.75
C VAL A 203 24.51 7.21 -9.24
N ASP A 204 24.90 8.45 -8.95
CA ASP A 204 26.25 8.80 -8.53
C ASP A 204 26.28 9.56 -7.19
N PHE A 205 26.68 8.85 -6.16
CA PHE A 205 26.77 9.36 -4.79
C PHE A 205 28.22 9.68 -4.35
N ARG A 206 29.24 9.47 -5.20
CA ARG A 206 30.65 9.53 -4.81
C ARG A 206 31.03 10.85 -4.16
N THR A 207 30.62 11.98 -4.73
CA THR A 207 30.87 13.29 -4.14
C THR A 207 30.24 13.45 -2.76
N HIS A 208 29.02 12.95 -2.58
CA HIS A 208 28.34 12.97 -1.28
C HIS A 208 29.06 12.07 -0.28
N MET A 209 29.48 10.87 -0.68
CA MET A 209 30.21 9.95 0.20
C MET A 209 31.53 10.51 0.69
N GLN A 210 32.27 11.24 -0.18
CA GLN A 210 33.50 11.95 0.23
C GLN A 210 33.21 13.02 1.31
N LYS A 211 32.16 13.83 1.13
CA LYS A 211 31.75 14.86 2.11
C LYS A 211 31.32 14.22 3.43
N ILE A 212 30.54 13.14 3.38
CA ILE A 212 30.08 12.38 4.55
C ILE A 212 31.29 11.82 5.31
N LYS A 213 32.26 11.22 4.61
CA LYS A 213 33.48 10.69 5.21
C LYS A 213 34.29 11.78 5.90
N SER A 214 34.45 12.94 5.23
CA SER A 214 35.15 14.08 5.79
C SER A 214 34.43 14.70 7.00
N ALA A 215 33.11 14.60 7.06
CA ALA A 215 32.33 15.07 8.19
C ALA A 215 32.50 14.22 9.46
N GLY A 216 32.98 12.98 9.35
CA GLY A 216 33.21 12.08 10.50
C GLY A 216 31.93 11.82 11.27
N VAL A 217 30.94 11.20 10.61
CA VAL A 217 29.60 10.95 11.14
C VAL A 217 29.51 9.60 11.84
N ASP A 218 28.54 9.46 12.75
CA ASP A 218 28.23 8.19 13.44
C ASP A 218 27.36 7.28 12.54
N GLY A 219 26.52 7.89 11.69
CA GLY A 219 25.63 7.17 10.80
C GLY A 219 25.21 7.94 9.55
N ILE A 220 24.71 7.19 8.57
CA ILE A 220 24.18 7.71 7.31
C ILE A 220 22.75 7.25 7.17
N MET A 221 21.78 8.15 7.20
CA MET A 221 20.40 7.90 6.85
C MET A 221 20.21 8.03 5.34
N VAL A 222 19.71 6.97 4.70
CA VAL A 222 19.35 6.98 3.28
C VAL A 222 17.82 6.90 3.16
N ALA A 223 17.21 8.01 2.78
CA ALA A 223 15.79 8.08 2.45
C ALA A 223 15.66 8.13 0.93
N ALA A 224 15.37 7.00 0.32
CA ALA A 224 15.23 6.84 -1.12
C ALA A 224 14.35 5.62 -1.43
N LEU A 225 13.81 5.55 -2.64
CA LEU A 225 13.18 4.33 -3.14
C LEU A 225 14.24 3.22 -3.32
N ALA A 226 13.79 1.97 -3.32
CA ALA A 226 14.64 0.79 -3.17
C ALA A 226 15.88 0.76 -4.08
N GLU A 227 15.72 1.02 -5.37
CA GLU A 227 16.83 0.95 -6.32
C GLU A 227 17.88 2.06 -6.10
N THR A 228 17.42 3.28 -5.79
CA THR A 228 18.28 4.43 -5.47
C THR A 228 18.99 4.25 -4.14
N MET A 229 18.26 3.74 -3.14
CA MET A 229 18.84 3.38 -1.84
C MET A 229 19.93 2.34 -1.98
N ALA A 230 19.68 1.26 -2.72
CA ALA A 230 20.68 0.21 -2.93
C ALA A 230 21.99 0.74 -3.54
N ARG A 231 21.90 1.65 -4.53
CA ARG A 231 23.09 2.29 -5.12
C ARG A 231 23.83 3.15 -4.12
N ALA A 232 23.12 3.93 -3.29
CA ALA A 232 23.74 4.73 -2.23
C ALA A 232 24.47 3.84 -1.21
N LEU A 233 23.89 2.72 -0.83
CA LEU A 233 24.52 1.73 0.07
C LEU A 233 25.80 1.14 -0.54
N VAL A 234 25.74 0.70 -1.81
CA VAL A 234 26.93 0.18 -2.53
C VAL A 234 28.05 1.23 -2.52
N GLN A 235 27.76 2.46 -2.94
CA GLN A 235 28.80 3.50 -3.04
C GLN A 235 29.30 3.97 -1.66
N SER A 236 28.49 3.87 -0.61
CA SER A 236 28.99 4.08 0.74
C SER A 236 30.02 3.03 1.17
N TYR A 237 29.80 1.78 0.76
CA TYR A 237 30.73 0.68 1.00
C TYR A 237 32.00 0.84 0.18
N GLU A 238 31.91 1.13 -1.12
CA GLU A 238 33.03 1.38 -2.02
C GLU A 238 33.89 2.59 -1.62
N ALA A 239 33.29 3.63 -1.05
CA ALA A 239 33.98 4.78 -0.53
C ALA A 239 34.83 4.48 0.72
N GLY A 240 34.80 3.22 1.21
CA GLY A 240 35.51 2.81 2.43
C GLY A 240 34.98 3.52 3.68
N ILE A 241 33.70 3.83 3.72
CA ILE A 241 33.02 4.26 4.94
C ILE A 241 32.90 3.02 5.82
N GLY A 242 33.67 3.00 6.92
CA GLY A 242 33.90 1.81 7.74
C GLY A 242 32.64 1.27 8.43
N PRO A 243 32.74 0.06 9.03
CA PRO A 243 31.63 -0.58 9.70
C PRO A 243 31.15 0.19 10.94
N ASP A 244 31.97 1.06 11.49
CA ASP A 244 31.64 1.91 12.65
C ASP A 244 30.62 3.00 12.28
N VAL A 245 30.56 3.40 11.02
CA VAL A 245 29.53 4.32 10.53
C VAL A 245 28.30 3.51 10.12
N ARG A 246 27.26 3.54 10.96
CA ARG A 246 26.05 2.77 10.72
C ARG A 246 25.21 3.32 9.56
N ARG A 247 24.62 2.42 8.80
CA ARG A 247 23.72 2.76 7.69
C ARG A 247 22.28 2.56 8.14
N ILE A 248 21.49 3.60 7.97
CA ILE A 248 20.08 3.64 8.37
C ILE A 248 19.26 3.81 7.08
N GLY A 249 18.29 2.94 6.85
CA GLY A 249 17.36 3.05 5.73
C GLY A 249 16.01 3.61 6.15
N SER A 250 15.29 4.22 5.21
CA SER A 250 13.83 4.34 5.32
C SER A 250 13.19 2.95 5.22
N SER A 251 11.87 2.86 5.38
CA SER A 251 11.15 1.58 5.28
C SER A 251 11.39 0.84 3.95
N SER A 252 11.73 1.58 2.88
CA SER A 252 12.11 1.00 1.57
C SER A 252 13.32 0.04 1.63
N ALA A 253 14.11 0.08 2.71
CA ALA A 253 15.24 -0.84 2.90
C ALA A 253 14.80 -2.32 3.00
N SER A 254 13.55 -2.59 3.39
CA SER A 254 12.99 -3.94 3.42
C SER A 254 12.64 -4.50 2.04
N ASN A 255 12.55 -3.66 1.02
CA ASN A 255 12.11 -4.11 -0.30
C ASN A 255 13.15 -4.98 -1.01
N ALA A 256 12.70 -6.05 -1.64
CA ALA A 256 13.54 -7.06 -2.27
C ALA A 256 14.62 -6.55 -3.25
N PRO A 257 14.43 -5.45 -4.02
CA PRO A 257 15.50 -4.89 -4.83
C PRO A 257 16.73 -4.43 -4.04
N VAL A 258 16.58 -4.02 -2.77
CA VAL A 258 17.69 -3.52 -1.96
C VAL A 258 18.77 -4.59 -1.75
N PRO A 259 18.49 -5.74 -1.13
CA PRO A 259 19.50 -6.78 -0.96
C PRO A 259 19.97 -7.37 -2.31
N LYS A 260 19.10 -7.45 -3.31
CA LYS A 260 19.44 -7.97 -4.64
C LYS A 260 20.48 -7.11 -5.36
N ILE A 261 20.41 -5.79 -5.24
CA ILE A 261 21.32 -4.85 -5.90
C ILE A 261 22.55 -4.59 -5.03
N ALA A 262 22.35 -4.38 -3.74
CA ALA A 262 23.41 -3.94 -2.84
C ALA A 262 24.29 -5.09 -2.30
N GLY A 263 23.85 -6.36 -2.41
CA GLY A 263 24.65 -7.50 -1.98
C GLY A 263 25.17 -7.33 -0.55
N ASP A 264 26.50 -7.46 -0.38
CA ASP A 264 27.14 -7.32 0.93
C ASP A 264 27.03 -5.93 1.57
N ALA A 265 26.73 -4.89 0.79
CA ALA A 265 26.57 -3.54 1.31
C ALA A 265 25.31 -3.34 2.17
N VAL A 266 24.38 -4.31 2.20
CA VAL A 266 23.22 -4.29 3.12
C VAL A 266 23.57 -4.80 4.52
N LYS A 267 24.72 -5.45 4.71
CA LYS A 267 25.09 -5.99 6.02
C LYS A 267 25.19 -4.87 7.07
N GLY A 268 24.44 -5.02 8.14
CA GLY A 268 24.37 -4.02 9.20
C GLY A 268 23.57 -2.77 8.90
N VAL A 269 22.79 -2.74 7.81
CA VAL A 269 21.78 -1.70 7.58
C VAL A 269 20.64 -1.88 8.56
N PHE A 270 20.32 -0.81 9.27
CA PHE A 270 19.19 -0.75 10.20
C PHE A 270 18.03 0.03 9.57
N TYR A 271 16.81 -0.42 9.80
CA TYR A 271 15.60 0.29 9.40
C TYR A 271 14.40 -0.15 10.21
N ALA A 272 13.42 0.74 10.38
CA ALA A 272 12.12 0.38 10.92
C ALA A 272 11.20 -0.11 9.80
N ALA A 273 10.53 -1.21 10.01
CA ALA A 273 9.54 -1.76 9.09
C ALA A 273 8.30 -2.26 9.86
N ALA A 274 7.16 -2.29 9.18
CA ALA A 274 5.91 -2.77 9.77
C ALA A 274 5.83 -4.30 9.86
N TYR A 275 6.66 -5.01 9.10
CA TYR A 275 6.65 -6.48 9.04
C TYR A 275 8.06 -7.04 8.88
N SER A 276 8.27 -8.23 9.44
CA SER A 276 9.46 -9.05 9.22
C SER A 276 9.03 -10.48 8.92
N ASP A 277 9.65 -11.10 7.94
CA ASP A 277 9.50 -12.53 7.63
C ASP A 277 9.97 -13.46 8.76
N ALA A 278 10.77 -12.93 9.69
CA ALA A 278 11.15 -13.60 10.93
C ALA A 278 10.04 -13.58 12.01
N ASP A 279 8.89 -12.98 11.77
CA ASP A 279 7.75 -12.96 12.69
C ASP A 279 7.26 -14.39 12.97
N THR A 280 7.23 -14.76 14.26
CA THR A 280 6.88 -16.12 14.72
C THR A 280 5.39 -16.31 14.98
N ARG A 281 4.57 -15.28 14.87
CA ARG A 281 3.11 -15.40 15.03
C ARG A 281 2.54 -16.42 14.04
N PRO A 282 1.56 -17.25 14.44
CA PRO A 282 0.97 -18.26 13.53
C PRO A 282 0.46 -17.66 12.22
N VAL A 283 -0.20 -16.50 12.28
CA VAL A 283 -0.71 -15.79 11.09
C VAL A 283 0.42 -15.37 10.15
N ALA A 284 1.55 -14.92 10.68
CA ALA A 284 2.71 -14.54 9.88
C ALA A 284 3.36 -15.73 9.18
N ARG A 285 3.47 -16.88 9.88
CA ARG A 285 3.98 -18.13 9.28
C ARG A 285 3.10 -18.61 8.13
N LEU A 286 1.78 -18.60 8.31
CA LEU A 286 0.82 -18.98 7.26
C LEU A 286 0.90 -18.04 6.06
N PHE A 287 1.01 -16.73 6.32
CA PHE A 287 1.21 -15.73 5.29
C PHE A 287 2.51 -15.95 4.51
N ASN A 288 3.64 -16.14 5.20
CA ASN A 288 4.93 -16.42 4.58
C ASN A 288 4.88 -17.68 3.69
N GLU A 289 4.22 -18.74 4.16
CA GLU A 289 4.05 -19.97 3.40
C GLU A 289 3.18 -19.73 2.15
N MET A 290 2.08 -19.03 2.29
CA MET A 290 1.17 -18.68 1.19
C MET A 290 1.89 -17.86 0.14
N VAL A 291 2.61 -16.78 0.52
CA VAL A 291 3.33 -15.90 -0.42
C VAL A 291 4.46 -16.66 -1.12
N ARG A 292 5.21 -17.49 -0.40
CA ARG A 292 6.23 -18.35 -0.99
C ARG A 292 5.63 -19.32 -2.01
N LYS A 293 4.54 -20.00 -1.66
CA LYS A 293 3.93 -21.02 -2.51
C LYS A 293 3.31 -20.43 -3.77
N ARG A 294 2.61 -19.29 -3.65
CA ARG A 294 1.87 -18.69 -4.78
C ARG A 294 2.74 -17.80 -5.66
N TYR A 295 3.66 -17.04 -5.07
CA TYR A 295 4.40 -15.98 -5.77
C TYR A 295 5.90 -16.23 -5.85
N GLY A 296 6.42 -17.31 -5.24
CA GLY A 296 7.84 -17.64 -5.23
C GLY A 296 8.69 -16.64 -4.42
N ILE A 297 8.10 -15.92 -3.46
CA ILE A 297 8.79 -14.94 -2.62
C ILE A 297 9.11 -15.58 -1.28
N HIS A 298 10.40 -15.78 -1.01
CA HIS A 298 10.88 -16.48 0.18
C HIS A 298 10.90 -15.60 1.43
N ALA A 299 11.14 -14.31 1.27
CA ALA A 299 11.14 -13.31 2.34
C ALA A 299 10.19 -12.17 1.94
N PRO A 300 8.88 -12.30 2.21
CA PRO A 300 7.95 -11.23 1.92
C PRO A 300 8.25 -10.00 2.80
N ASP A 301 8.27 -8.86 2.17
CA ASP A 301 8.47 -7.56 2.81
C ASP A 301 7.14 -6.99 3.36
N HIS A 302 7.22 -5.78 3.91
CA HIS A 302 6.04 -5.12 4.45
C HIS A 302 5.01 -4.74 3.38
N ASP A 303 5.39 -4.62 2.10
CA ASP A 303 4.46 -4.31 1.01
C ASP A 303 3.43 -5.44 0.87
N PHE A 304 3.89 -6.69 0.81
CA PHE A 304 3.02 -7.86 0.68
C PHE A 304 2.12 -8.06 1.91
N SER A 305 2.64 -7.85 3.11
CA SER A 305 1.84 -7.97 4.32
C SER A 305 0.80 -6.85 4.44
N GLN A 306 1.12 -5.63 4.02
CA GLN A 306 0.17 -4.52 3.95
C GLN A 306 -0.89 -4.74 2.86
N ALA A 307 -0.56 -5.39 1.73
CA ALA A 307 -1.55 -5.79 0.74
C ALA A 307 -2.56 -6.79 1.30
N TYR A 308 -2.08 -7.74 2.09
CA TYR A 308 -2.94 -8.70 2.77
C TYR A 308 -3.90 -7.99 3.74
N ASP A 309 -3.38 -7.13 4.61
CA ASP A 309 -4.19 -6.34 5.53
C ASP A 309 -5.19 -5.44 4.79
N LEU A 310 -4.76 -4.81 3.70
CA LEU A 310 -5.60 -3.98 2.85
C LEU A 310 -6.84 -4.73 2.39
N ILE A 311 -6.68 -5.93 1.81
CA ILE A 311 -7.80 -6.68 1.25
C ILE A 311 -8.73 -7.18 2.36
N ARG A 312 -8.20 -7.59 3.53
CA ARG A 312 -9.03 -7.95 4.70
C ARG A 312 -9.83 -6.74 5.21
N ILE A 313 -9.22 -5.56 5.26
CA ILE A 313 -9.91 -4.30 5.64
C ILE A 313 -11.00 -3.96 4.61
N VAL A 314 -10.71 -4.08 3.32
CA VAL A 314 -11.70 -3.85 2.25
C VAL A 314 -12.86 -4.84 2.37
N GLU A 315 -12.60 -6.12 2.57
CA GLU A 315 -13.61 -7.15 2.77
C GLU A 315 -14.52 -6.84 3.97
N ILE A 316 -13.93 -6.50 5.12
CA ILE A 316 -14.67 -6.12 6.33
C ILE A 316 -15.55 -4.87 6.07
N ALA A 317 -14.97 -3.85 5.43
CA ALA A 317 -15.70 -2.62 5.13
C ALA A 317 -16.88 -2.87 4.20
N LEU A 318 -16.67 -3.62 3.12
CA LEU A 318 -17.71 -3.92 2.14
C LEU A 318 -18.82 -4.80 2.73
N ASN A 319 -18.48 -5.77 3.58
CA ASN A 319 -19.49 -6.60 4.28
C ASN A 319 -20.35 -5.78 5.25
N ASN A 320 -19.78 -4.74 5.86
CA ASN A 320 -20.49 -3.87 6.80
C ASN A 320 -21.22 -2.71 6.11
N ALA A 321 -20.86 -2.39 4.87
CA ALA A 321 -21.48 -1.32 4.11
C ALA A 321 -22.87 -1.77 3.61
N LYS A 322 -23.88 -0.95 3.90
CA LYS A 322 -25.24 -1.17 3.37
C LYS A 322 -25.34 -0.52 1.99
N VAL A 323 -24.88 -1.23 0.97
CA VAL A 323 -24.91 -0.78 -0.42
C VAL A 323 -26.17 -1.29 -1.12
N SER A 324 -26.72 -0.47 -2.03
CA SER A 324 -27.90 -0.82 -2.81
C SER A 324 -27.56 -1.26 -4.23
N LEU A 325 -26.40 -0.87 -4.74
CA LEU A 325 -25.81 -1.19 -6.05
C LEU A 325 -26.73 -0.90 -7.27
N THR A 326 -27.65 0.04 -7.13
CA THR A 326 -28.50 0.48 -8.23
C THR A 326 -27.80 1.58 -9.05
N SER A 327 -28.26 1.86 -10.25
CA SER A 327 -27.72 2.91 -11.10
C SER A 327 -27.78 4.31 -10.46
N SER A 328 -28.75 4.55 -9.56
CA SER A 328 -28.95 5.84 -8.86
C SER A 328 -28.30 5.90 -7.48
N SER A 329 -27.86 4.77 -6.90
CA SER A 329 -27.35 4.70 -5.52
C SER A 329 -25.86 4.98 -5.39
N LEU A 330 -25.09 5.09 -6.47
CA LEU A 330 -23.63 5.17 -6.46
C LEU A 330 -23.05 6.16 -5.43
N LYS A 331 -23.65 7.34 -5.29
CA LYS A 331 -23.20 8.35 -4.31
C LYS A 331 -23.48 7.89 -2.87
N ALA A 332 -24.64 7.30 -2.63
CA ALA A 332 -25.02 6.76 -1.32
C ALA A 332 -24.17 5.54 -0.95
N ASP A 333 -23.92 4.66 -1.91
CA ASP A 333 -23.08 3.47 -1.72
C ASP A 333 -21.64 3.85 -1.39
N ARG A 334 -21.07 4.84 -2.09
CA ARG A 334 -19.75 5.40 -1.74
C ARG A 334 -19.70 5.96 -0.31
N ALA A 335 -20.74 6.66 0.12
CA ALA A 335 -20.84 7.18 1.48
C ALA A 335 -20.93 6.04 2.50
N ALA A 336 -21.76 5.02 2.24
CA ALA A 336 -21.89 3.85 3.10
C ALA A 336 -20.54 3.08 3.25
N ILE A 337 -19.80 2.92 2.16
CA ILE A 337 -18.47 2.28 2.18
C ILE A 337 -17.47 3.14 2.98
N ARG A 338 -17.44 4.46 2.77
CA ARG A 338 -16.62 5.39 3.56
C ARG A 338 -16.90 5.22 5.06
N ASP A 339 -18.16 5.22 5.45
CA ASP A 339 -18.57 5.15 6.85
C ASP A 339 -18.24 3.78 7.46
N ALA A 340 -18.37 2.71 6.66
CA ALA A 340 -17.97 1.38 7.07
C ALA A 340 -16.45 1.28 7.31
N ILE A 341 -15.61 1.86 6.43
CA ILE A 341 -14.16 1.94 6.66
C ILE A 341 -13.87 2.74 7.92
N ALA A 342 -14.46 3.92 8.05
CA ALA A 342 -14.29 4.79 9.22
C ALA A 342 -14.76 4.14 10.53
N GLY A 343 -15.63 3.15 10.47
CA GLY A 343 -16.13 2.37 11.60
C GLY A 343 -15.22 1.23 12.07
N ILE A 344 -14.20 0.83 11.31
CA ILE A 344 -13.30 -0.26 11.68
C ILE A 344 -12.49 0.12 12.91
N ARG A 345 -12.47 -0.77 13.92
CA ARG A 345 -11.73 -0.61 15.18
C ARG A 345 -10.96 -1.88 15.50
N ASN A 346 -9.74 -1.68 16.00
CA ASN A 346 -8.88 -2.75 16.53
C ASN A 346 -8.70 -3.95 15.59
N TYR A 347 -8.69 -3.73 14.26
CA TYR A 347 -8.32 -4.78 13.32
C TYR A 347 -6.90 -5.23 13.62
N GLN A 348 -6.73 -6.53 13.91
CA GLN A 348 -5.42 -7.11 14.20
C GLN A 348 -4.67 -7.36 12.91
N GLY A 349 -3.90 -6.36 12.46
CA GLY A 349 -3.14 -6.43 11.23
C GLY A 349 -1.97 -7.40 11.31
N LEU A 350 -1.60 -7.92 10.16
CA LEU A 350 -0.38 -8.70 9.97
C LEU A 350 0.85 -7.80 10.00
N ALA A 351 0.80 -6.69 9.24
CA ALA A 351 1.93 -5.76 9.06
C ALA A 351 2.02 -4.71 10.16
N SER A 352 0.93 -4.32 10.75
CA SER A 352 0.90 -3.25 11.75
C SER A 352 0.24 -3.74 13.03
N GLY A 353 0.38 -3.02 14.10
CA GLY A 353 -0.42 -3.25 15.30
C GLY A 353 -1.91 -3.05 15.03
N PRO A 354 -2.76 -2.99 16.06
CA PRO A 354 -4.19 -2.83 15.87
C PRO A 354 -4.51 -1.57 15.06
N ILE A 355 -5.20 -1.76 13.92
CA ILE A 355 -5.60 -0.68 13.02
C ILE A 355 -7.01 -0.21 13.42
N SER A 356 -7.16 1.08 13.61
CA SER A 356 -8.46 1.74 13.81
C SER A 356 -8.55 2.96 12.92
N PHE A 357 -9.65 3.07 12.20
CA PHE A 357 -9.95 4.29 11.45
C PHE A 357 -10.91 5.17 12.25
N CYS A 358 -11.03 6.43 11.89
CA CYS A 358 -12.04 7.32 12.46
C CYS A 358 -12.68 8.22 11.40
N SER A 359 -13.87 8.70 11.71
CA SER A 359 -14.61 9.62 10.85
C SER A 359 -14.14 11.08 10.98
N ASP A 360 -13.45 11.40 12.09
CA ASP A 360 -12.89 12.72 12.30
C ASP A 360 -11.74 12.99 11.32
N PRO A 361 -11.79 14.08 10.55
CA PRO A 361 -10.70 14.46 9.66
C PRO A 361 -9.46 15.02 10.38
N SER A 362 -9.42 15.04 11.72
CA SER A 362 -8.27 15.54 12.44
C SER A 362 -7.01 14.69 12.17
N PRO A 363 -5.83 15.31 12.13
CA PRO A 363 -4.57 14.59 11.92
C PRO A 363 -4.30 13.51 12.97
N VAL A 364 -4.78 13.70 14.20
CA VAL A 364 -4.60 12.75 15.33
C VAL A 364 -5.29 11.42 15.09
N CYS A 365 -6.38 11.41 14.33
CA CYS A 365 -7.14 10.20 14.03
C CYS A 365 -6.69 9.43 12.79
N ARG A 366 -5.80 9.98 11.98
CA ARG A 366 -5.56 9.47 10.63
C ARG A 366 -4.10 9.17 10.29
N ASP A 367 -3.21 9.47 11.21
CA ASP A 367 -1.77 9.17 11.08
C ASP A 367 -1.43 7.82 11.78
#